data_bd146a449df47346481b160812c348ad
#
_entry.id   bd146a449df47346481b160812c348ad
#
_cell.length_a   1.000
_cell.length_b   1.000
_cell.length_c   1.000
_cell.angle_alpha   90.00
_cell.angle_beta   90.00
_cell.angle_gamma   90.00
#
_symmetry.space_group_name_H-M   'P 1'
#
loop_
_entity.id
_entity.type
_entity.pdbx_description
1 polymer ?
#
loop_
_entity_poly.entity_id
_entity_poly.type
_entity_poly.pdbx_seq_one_letter_code
_entity_poly.pdbx_strand_id
1 'polypeptide(L)'
;MVNSSPSALRAGLDKVYMASAVLGAVSIALICVLMVFQSIGREFGVNTGATNDIVSWLCAAAAFLTMAHAFKHGDFVRVTLVLEKVSAKTRRVMELVSLAIALVAVAYLAWWACRFTYQSYEFNELAQGLLPLQIWIPQMSFAFGSVLLLVAVLDEFVIVARGGVPTFVRLTAERHAKGDFSSDI
;
A
#
# COMPACT_ATOMS: atom_id res chain seq x y z
N MET A 1 -8.16 -25.76 17.39
CA MET A 1 -8.78 -24.45 17.61
C MET A 1 -7.89 -23.67 18.59
N VAL A 2 -6.92 -22.92 18.12
CA VAL A 2 -6.15 -21.99 18.98
C VAL A 2 -6.72 -20.62 18.71
N ASN A 3 -7.71 -20.23 19.54
CA ASN A 3 -8.17 -18.84 19.63
C ASN A 3 -7.09 -18.01 20.32
N SER A 4 -6.06 -17.62 19.58
CA SER A 4 -5.18 -16.54 20.02
C SER A 4 -5.92 -15.24 19.69
N SER A 5 -6.53 -14.62 20.73
CA SER A 5 -6.99 -13.23 20.68
C SER A 5 -5.89 -12.39 20.01
N PRO A 6 -6.21 -11.55 19.01
CA PRO A 6 -5.21 -10.71 18.36
C PRO A 6 -4.55 -9.86 19.44
N SER A 7 -3.22 -9.90 19.51
CA SER A 7 -2.50 -9.05 20.46
C SER A 7 -2.93 -7.59 20.20
N ALA A 8 -3.05 -6.76 21.25
CA ALA A 8 -3.48 -5.37 21.15
C ALA A 8 -2.69 -4.59 20.07
N LEU A 9 -1.42 -4.96 19.85
CA LEU A 9 -0.58 -4.44 18.78
C LEU A 9 -1.12 -4.76 17.37
N ARG A 10 -1.59 -5.99 17.14
CA ARG A 10 -2.16 -6.36 15.83
C ARG A 10 -3.46 -5.64 15.53
N ALA A 11 -4.34 -5.53 16.54
CA ALA A 11 -5.58 -4.76 16.40
C ALA A 11 -5.29 -3.26 16.14
N GLY A 12 -4.23 -2.71 16.73
CA GLY A 12 -3.77 -1.35 16.45
C GLY A 12 -3.27 -1.18 15.01
N LEU A 13 -2.40 -2.09 14.55
CA LEU A 13 -1.88 -2.08 13.17
C LEU A 13 -3.00 -2.23 12.14
N ASP A 14 -3.98 -3.10 12.37
CA ASP A 14 -5.11 -3.29 11.46
C ASP A 14 -5.95 -2.00 11.32
N LYS A 15 -6.13 -1.25 12.41
CA LYS A 15 -6.79 0.07 12.35
C LYS A 15 -5.98 1.08 11.55
N VAL A 16 -4.65 1.10 11.69
CA VAL A 16 -3.77 1.99 10.92
C VAL A 16 -3.81 1.64 9.44
N TYR A 17 -3.76 0.35 9.08
CA TYR A 17 -3.90 -0.09 7.68
C TYR A 17 -5.26 0.29 7.10
N MET A 18 -6.34 0.11 7.86
CA MET A 18 -7.68 0.52 7.42
C MET A 18 -7.77 2.04 7.23
N ALA A 19 -7.27 2.82 8.19
CA ALA A 19 -7.27 4.29 8.09
C ALA A 19 -6.47 4.77 6.87
N SER A 20 -5.30 4.15 6.63
CA SER A 20 -4.47 4.43 5.46
C SER A 20 -5.20 4.10 4.15
N ALA A 21 -5.89 2.95 4.07
CA ALA A 21 -6.68 2.57 2.91
C ALA A 21 -7.85 3.53 2.65
N VAL A 22 -8.53 3.97 3.70
CA VAL A 22 -9.61 4.98 3.59
C VAL A 22 -9.07 6.31 3.05
N LEU A 23 -7.91 6.77 3.54
CA LEU A 23 -7.25 7.97 3.01
C LEU A 23 -6.89 7.80 1.53
N GLY A 24 -6.41 6.63 1.13
CA GLY A 24 -6.15 6.32 -0.28
C GLY A 24 -7.42 6.34 -1.13
N ALA A 25 -8.52 5.76 -0.63
CA ALA A 25 -9.82 5.79 -1.32
C ALA A 25 -10.36 7.22 -1.46
N VAL A 26 -10.24 8.05 -0.42
CA VAL A 26 -10.58 9.47 -0.48
C VAL A 26 -9.73 10.20 -1.52
N SER A 27 -8.44 9.87 -1.62
CA SER A 27 -7.57 10.45 -2.65
C SER A 27 -8.07 10.12 -4.06
N ILE A 28 -8.50 8.88 -4.32
CA ILE A 28 -9.08 8.47 -5.61
C ILE A 28 -10.38 9.25 -5.90
N ALA A 29 -11.26 9.39 -4.91
CA ALA A 29 -12.50 10.16 -5.07
C ALA A 29 -12.20 11.63 -5.38
N LEU A 30 -11.21 12.24 -4.70
CA LEU A 30 -10.79 13.61 -4.98
C LEU A 30 -10.17 13.76 -6.37
N ILE A 31 -9.39 12.79 -6.85
CA ILE A 31 -8.87 12.78 -8.23
C ILE A 31 -10.05 12.85 -9.21
N CYS A 32 -11.06 12.00 -9.03
CA CYS A 32 -12.23 11.96 -9.91
C CYS A 32 -12.94 13.33 -9.94
N VAL A 33 -13.19 13.92 -8.78
CA VAL A 33 -13.84 15.24 -8.68
C VAL A 33 -13.00 16.33 -9.35
N LEU A 34 -11.69 16.35 -9.10
CA LEU A 34 -10.77 17.35 -9.66
C LEU A 34 -10.66 17.22 -11.18
N MET A 35 -10.62 16.00 -11.71
CA MET A 35 -10.57 15.78 -13.16
C MET A 35 -11.85 16.21 -13.86
N VAL A 36 -13.02 15.95 -13.26
CA VAL A 36 -14.31 16.46 -13.77
C VAL A 36 -14.34 17.99 -13.72
N PHE A 37 -13.95 18.57 -12.60
CA PHE A 37 -13.84 20.02 -12.44
C PHE A 37 -12.92 20.66 -13.49
N GLN A 38 -11.74 20.06 -13.71
CA GLN A 38 -10.78 20.52 -14.71
C GLN A 38 -11.36 20.45 -16.13
N SER A 39 -12.06 19.35 -16.46
CA SER A 39 -12.68 19.17 -17.78
C SER A 39 -13.74 20.22 -18.06
N ILE A 40 -14.63 20.44 -17.09
CA ILE A 40 -15.69 21.46 -17.19
C ILE A 40 -15.08 22.88 -17.21
N GLY A 41 -14.13 23.16 -16.32
CA GLY A 41 -13.50 24.49 -16.21
C GLY A 41 -12.83 24.93 -17.51
N ARG A 42 -12.23 24.00 -18.25
CA ARG A 42 -11.62 24.31 -19.56
C ARG A 42 -12.62 24.80 -20.59
N GLU A 43 -13.84 24.27 -20.59
CA GLU A 43 -14.91 24.74 -21.49
C GLU A 43 -15.32 26.18 -21.19
N PHE A 44 -15.23 26.59 -19.92
CA PHE A 44 -15.51 27.95 -19.47
C PHE A 44 -14.31 28.91 -19.47
N GLY A 45 -13.16 28.46 -20.01
CA GLY A 45 -11.93 29.27 -20.06
C GLY A 45 -11.25 29.48 -18.70
N VAL A 46 -11.59 28.70 -17.69
CA VAL A 46 -10.95 28.77 -16.36
C VAL A 46 -9.57 28.13 -16.42
N ASN A 47 -8.55 28.84 -15.92
CA ASN A 47 -7.20 28.28 -15.83
C ASN A 47 -7.11 27.24 -14.70
N THR A 48 -7.13 25.97 -15.07
CA THR A 48 -7.10 24.81 -14.16
C THR A 48 -5.74 24.09 -14.16
N GLY A 49 -4.67 24.74 -14.64
CA GLY A 49 -3.35 24.13 -14.80
C GLY A 49 -2.77 23.53 -13.50
N ALA A 50 -2.97 24.20 -12.36
CA ALA A 50 -2.53 23.75 -11.05
C ALA A 50 -3.21 22.44 -10.58
N THR A 51 -4.34 22.06 -11.16
CA THR A 51 -5.07 20.82 -10.82
C THR A 51 -4.24 19.59 -11.15
N ASN A 52 -3.41 19.62 -12.20
CA ASN A 52 -2.55 18.49 -12.57
C ASN A 52 -1.52 18.16 -11.49
N ASP A 53 -0.96 19.17 -10.84
CA ASP A 53 0.01 18.99 -9.76
C ASP A 53 -0.65 18.27 -8.58
N ILE A 54 -1.83 18.74 -8.17
CA ILE A 54 -2.60 18.16 -7.07
C ILE A 54 -3.00 16.71 -7.39
N VAL A 55 -3.49 16.44 -8.60
CA VAL A 55 -3.86 15.09 -9.05
C VAL A 55 -2.66 14.16 -9.02
N SER A 56 -1.48 14.60 -9.45
CA SER A 56 -0.25 13.80 -9.42
C SER A 56 0.12 13.38 -7.99
N TRP A 57 0.01 14.30 -7.04
CA TRP A 57 0.28 14.03 -5.63
C TRP A 57 -0.76 13.10 -5.00
N LEU A 58 -2.04 13.28 -5.35
CA LEU A 58 -3.11 12.38 -4.90
C LEU A 58 -2.97 10.97 -5.50
N CYS A 59 -2.49 10.83 -6.73
CA CYS A 59 -2.19 9.53 -7.33
C CYS A 59 -1.11 8.79 -6.54
N ALA A 60 -0.02 9.47 -6.17
CA ALA A 60 1.01 8.90 -5.32
C ALA A 60 0.44 8.52 -3.94
N ALA A 61 -0.34 9.39 -3.31
CA ALA A 61 -0.99 9.10 -2.03
C ALA A 61 -1.92 7.89 -2.13
N ALA A 62 -2.79 7.83 -3.16
CA ALA A 62 -3.69 6.71 -3.37
C ALA A 62 -2.94 5.39 -3.51
N ALA A 63 -1.87 5.35 -4.30
CA ALA A 63 -1.08 4.14 -4.52
C ALA A 63 -0.41 3.66 -3.22
N PHE A 64 0.36 4.51 -2.57
CA PHE A 64 1.19 4.09 -1.43
C PHE A 64 0.40 3.88 -0.13
N LEU A 65 -0.65 4.66 0.13
CA LEU A 65 -1.46 4.51 1.33
C LEU A 65 -2.33 3.24 1.31
N THR A 66 -2.74 2.74 0.13
CA THR A 66 -3.53 1.51 0.04
C THR A 66 -2.69 0.24 0.01
N MET A 67 -1.39 0.34 -0.33
CA MET A 67 -0.51 -0.80 -0.62
C MET A 67 -0.38 -1.78 0.55
N ALA A 68 -0.22 -1.26 1.77
CA ALA A 68 -0.08 -2.08 2.98
C ALA A 68 -1.37 -2.86 3.29
N HIS A 69 -2.53 -2.23 3.11
CA HIS A 69 -3.83 -2.87 3.28
C HIS A 69 -4.06 -3.96 2.23
N ALA A 70 -3.84 -3.66 0.95
CA ALA A 70 -3.96 -4.62 -0.14
C ALA A 70 -3.00 -5.81 0.03
N PHE A 71 -1.77 -5.57 0.47
CA PHE A 71 -0.81 -6.64 0.76
C PHE A 71 -1.34 -7.60 1.83
N LYS A 72 -1.88 -7.07 2.93
CA LYS A 72 -2.36 -7.87 4.05
C LYS A 72 -3.63 -8.67 3.73
N HIS A 73 -4.49 -8.14 2.84
CA HIS A 73 -5.72 -8.81 2.41
C HIS A 73 -5.53 -9.81 1.26
N GLY A 74 -4.31 -9.89 0.71
CA GLY A 74 -4.00 -10.84 -0.36
C GLY A 74 -4.53 -10.44 -1.73
N ASP A 75 -4.83 -9.15 -1.93
CA ASP A 75 -5.37 -8.62 -3.19
C ASP A 75 -4.30 -8.53 -4.31
N PHE A 76 -3.10 -9.06 -4.06
CA PHE A 76 -2.08 -9.21 -5.09
C PHE A 76 -2.27 -10.50 -5.87
N VAL A 77 -2.16 -10.41 -7.20
CA VAL A 77 -2.19 -11.59 -8.08
C VAL A 77 -1.06 -12.53 -7.70
N ARG A 78 -1.40 -13.76 -7.34
CA ARG A 78 -0.45 -14.81 -6.96
C ARG A 78 -0.59 -16.01 -7.87
N VAL A 79 0.52 -16.61 -8.18
CA VAL A 79 0.55 -17.86 -8.94
C VAL A 79 0.30 -19.02 -7.98
N THR A 80 -0.93 -19.12 -7.44
CA THR A 80 -1.35 -20.19 -6.52
C THR A 80 -1.25 -21.56 -7.15
N LEU A 81 -1.52 -21.68 -8.45
CA LEU A 81 -1.45 -22.91 -9.23
C LEU A 81 -0.09 -23.63 -9.16
N VAL A 82 1.01 -22.87 -9.11
CA VAL A 82 2.35 -23.44 -8.96
C VAL A 82 2.57 -23.92 -7.54
N LEU A 83 2.09 -23.17 -6.55
CA LEU A 83 2.25 -23.50 -5.14
C LEU A 83 1.42 -24.69 -4.70
N GLU A 84 0.30 -24.99 -5.37
CA GLU A 84 -0.54 -26.16 -5.09
C GLU A 84 0.09 -27.48 -5.55
N LYS A 85 0.93 -27.45 -6.59
CA LYS A 85 1.62 -28.64 -7.14
C LYS A 85 2.89 -29.03 -6.39
N VAL A 86 3.32 -28.24 -5.43
CA VAL A 86 4.62 -28.41 -4.74
C VAL A 86 4.40 -28.98 -3.32
N SER A 87 5.41 -29.73 -2.80
CA SER A 87 5.33 -30.28 -1.45
C SER A 87 5.25 -29.14 -0.40
N ALA A 88 4.61 -29.41 0.74
CA ALA A 88 4.44 -28.43 1.82
C ALA A 88 5.75 -27.79 2.30
N LYS A 89 6.84 -28.56 2.30
CA LYS A 89 8.19 -28.08 2.69
C LYS A 89 8.75 -27.11 1.64
N THR A 90 8.63 -27.44 0.36
CA THR A 90 9.12 -26.60 -0.74
C THR A 90 8.30 -25.32 -0.84
N ARG A 91 6.97 -25.42 -0.67
CA ARG A 91 6.06 -24.26 -0.63
C ARG A 91 6.49 -23.26 0.43
N ARG A 92 6.78 -23.73 1.66
CA ARG A 92 7.23 -22.84 2.75
C ARG A 92 8.56 -22.16 2.44
N VAL A 93 9.51 -22.88 1.83
CA VAL A 93 10.80 -22.30 1.42
C VAL A 93 10.59 -21.23 0.35
N MET A 94 9.75 -21.49 -0.65
CA MET A 94 9.43 -20.51 -1.70
C MET A 94 8.75 -19.26 -1.12
N GLU A 95 7.80 -19.43 -0.20
CA GLU A 95 7.13 -18.31 0.49
C GLU A 95 8.14 -17.46 1.30
N LEU A 96 9.05 -18.11 2.04
CA LEU A 96 10.10 -17.41 2.79
C LEU A 96 11.06 -16.64 1.87
N VAL A 97 11.50 -17.25 0.78
CA VAL A 97 12.40 -16.59 -0.18
C VAL A 97 11.71 -15.40 -0.83
N SER A 98 10.47 -15.56 -1.27
CA SER A 98 9.69 -14.46 -1.87
C SER A 98 9.49 -13.30 -0.90
N LEU A 99 9.12 -13.59 0.36
CA LEU A 99 8.96 -12.58 1.39
C LEU A 99 10.28 -11.92 1.79
N ALA A 100 11.41 -12.67 1.79
CA ALA A 100 12.73 -12.10 2.05
C ALA A 100 13.14 -11.11 0.96
N ILE A 101 12.93 -11.46 -0.32
CA ILE A 101 13.20 -10.58 -1.45
C ILE A 101 12.31 -9.33 -1.36
N ALA A 102 11.00 -9.51 -1.10
CA ALA A 102 10.08 -8.40 -0.92
C ALA A 102 10.48 -7.50 0.25
N LEU A 103 10.91 -8.08 1.38
CA LEU A 103 11.36 -7.34 2.55
C LEU A 103 12.57 -6.45 2.25
N VAL A 104 13.57 -7.00 1.55
CA VAL A 104 14.76 -6.23 1.16
C VAL A 104 14.39 -5.09 0.21
N ALA A 105 13.56 -5.37 -0.81
CA ALA A 105 13.13 -4.36 -1.77
C ALA A 105 12.32 -3.24 -1.12
N VAL A 106 11.35 -3.59 -0.26
CA VAL A 106 10.51 -2.61 0.43
C VAL A 106 11.28 -1.84 1.50
N ALA A 107 12.24 -2.48 2.19
CA ALA A 107 13.12 -1.79 3.13
C ALA A 107 13.99 -0.74 2.42
N TYR A 108 14.54 -1.08 1.27
CA TYR A 108 15.28 -0.15 0.43
C TYR A 108 14.40 1.02 -0.02
N LEU A 109 13.19 0.72 -0.50
CA LEU A 109 12.21 1.73 -0.90
C LEU A 109 11.86 2.67 0.26
N ALA A 110 11.51 2.14 1.42
CA ALA A 110 11.14 2.93 2.60
C ALA A 110 12.29 3.81 3.09
N TRP A 111 13.52 3.28 3.08
CA TRP A 111 14.72 4.05 3.44
C TRP A 111 14.89 5.26 2.52
N TRP A 112 14.85 5.05 1.21
CA TRP A 112 15.03 6.13 0.24
C TRP A 112 13.86 7.10 0.23
N ALA A 113 12.62 6.62 0.42
CA ALA A 113 11.43 7.46 0.53
C ALA A 113 11.55 8.44 1.72
N CYS A 114 11.90 7.91 2.90
CA CYS A 114 12.10 8.75 4.09
C CYS A 114 13.26 9.73 3.92
N ARG A 115 14.40 9.25 3.38
CA ARG A 115 15.57 10.09 3.14
C ARG A 115 15.27 11.22 2.14
N PHE A 116 14.60 10.89 1.05
CA PHE A 116 14.21 11.86 0.03
C PHE A 116 13.26 12.93 0.58
N THR A 117 12.25 12.51 1.33
CA THR A 117 11.32 13.44 2.00
C THR A 117 12.04 14.33 3.00
N TYR A 118 12.98 13.78 3.77
CA TYR A 118 13.79 14.55 4.73
C TYR A 118 14.70 15.56 4.03
N GLN A 119 15.35 15.19 2.93
CA GLN A 119 16.18 16.11 2.14
C GLN A 119 15.34 17.26 1.57
N SER A 120 14.17 16.97 0.99
CA SER A 120 13.26 17.99 0.47
C SER A 120 12.77 18.95 1.57
N TYR A 121 12.63 18.47 2.81
CA TYR A 121 12.33 19.31 3.96
C TYR A 121 13.53 20.20 4.35
N GLU A 122 14.73 19.64 4.43
CA GLU A 122 15.96 20.35 4.85
C GLU A 122 16.34 21.47 3.86
N PHE A 123 16.19 21.19 2.56
CA PHE A 123 16.51 22.18 1.51
C PHE A 123 15.35 23.11 1.16
N ASN A 124 14.18 22.99 1.84
CA ASN A 124 12.96 23.74 1.55
C ASN A 124 12.60 23.72 0.05
N GLU A 125 12.72 22.56 -0.57
CA GLU A 125 12.44 22.39 -1.99
C GLU A 125 10.98 22.70 -2.32
N LEU A 126 10.78 23.54 -3.35
CA LEU A 126 9.47 23.84 -3.88
C LEU A 126 9.12 22.92 -5.03
N ALA A 127 7.84 22.58 -5.15
CA ALA A 127 7.35 21.82 -6.28
C ALA A 127 7.59 22.60 -7.59
N GLN A 128 8.07 21.89 -8.62
CA GLN A 128 8.35 22.47 -9.94
C GLN A 128 7.07 22.58 -10.80
N GLY A 129 5.96 22.92 -10.19
CA GLY A 129 4.66 23.05 -10.84
C GLY A 129 4.14 24.48 -10.81
N LEU A 130 2.87 24.63 -11.14
CA LEU A 130 2.16 25.91 -11.04
C LEU A 130 1.82 26.28 -9.59
N LEU A 131 1.84 25.31 -8.67
CA LEU A 131 1.65 25.53 -7.25
C LEU A 131 3.00 25.56 -6.53
N PRO A 132 3.43 26.70 -5.99
CA PRO A 132 4.69 26.80 -5.23
C PRO A 132 4.49 26.24 -3.80
N LEU A 133 4.23 24.92 -3.69
CA LEU A 133 4.11 24.20 -2.45
C LEU A 133 5.44 23.52 -2.10
N GLN A 134 5.73 23.44 -0.80
CA GLN A 134 6.87 22.65 -0.32
C GLN A 134 6.64 21.17 -0.66
N ILE A 135 7.53 20.59 -1.46
CA ILE A 135 7.33 19.26 -2.05
C ILE A 135 7.38 18.13 -1.01
N TRP A 136 7.98 18.34 0.15
CA TRP A 136 7.99 17.35 1.23
C TRP A 136 6.59 17.01 1.76
N ILE A 137 5.60 17.96 1.63
CA ILE A 137 4.23 17.75 2.10
C ILE A 137 3.55 16.59 1.36
N PRO A 138 3.44 16.59 0.01
CA PRO A 138 2.90 15.43 -0.70
C PRO A 138 3.79 14.18 -0.61
N GLN A 139 5.11 14.34 -0.46
CA GLN A 139 6.03 13.22 -0.29
C GLN A 139 5.82 12.44 1.01
N MET A 140 5.25 13.07 2.06
CA MET A 140 4.93 12.37 3.31
C MET A 140 3.99 11.19 3.10
N SER A 141 3.03 11.28 2.18
CA SER A 141 2.12 10.18 1.85
C SER A 141 2.87 8.96 1.28
N PHE A 142 3.85 9.22 0.43
CA PHE A 142 4.74 8.21 -0.15
C PHE A 142 5.63 7.57 0.92
N ALA A 143 6.30 8.37 1.75
CA ALA A 143 7.16 7.88 2.81
C ALA A 143 6.38 7.07 3.85
N PHE A 144 5.24 7.60 4.32
CA PHE A 144 4.39 6.93 5.29
C PHE A 144 3.83 5.60 4.75
N GLY A 145 3.30 5.59 3.52
CA GLY A 145 2.79 4.38 2.87
C GLY A 145 3.87 3.31 2.70
N SER A 146 5.08 3.70 2.31
CA SER A 146 6.24 2.79 2.18
C SER A 146 6.64 2.16 3.51
N VAL A 147 6.64 2.94 4.60
CA VAL A 147 6.92 2.43 5.95
C VAL A 147 5.83 1.48 6.43
N LEU A 148 4.55 1.81 6.18
CA LEU A 148 3.45 0.89 6.50
C LEU A 148 3.56 -0.43 5.75
N LEU A 149 3.91 -0.38 4.46
CA LEU A 149 4.13 -1.59 3.67
C LEU A 149 5.30 -2.41 4.23
N LEU A 150 6.40 -1.76 4.63
CA LEU A 150 7.53 -2.44 5.25
C LEU A 150 7.11 -3.18 6.52
N VAL A 151 6.33 -2.55 7.39
CA VAL A 151 5.81 -3.17 8.61
C VAL A 151 4.91 -4.35 8.27
N ALA A 152 4.04 -4.24 7.26
CA ALA A 152 3.17 -5.32 6.83
C ALA A 152 3.95 -6.53 6.29
N VAL A 153 4.96 -6.31 5.45
CA VAL A 153 5.82 -7.37 4.90
C VAL A 153 6.66 -8.03 5.99
N LEU A 154 7.18 -7.23 6.93
CA LEU A 154 7.95 -7.76 8.07
C LEU A 154 7.07 -8.64 8.98
N ASP A 155 5.84 -8.24 9.28
CA ASP A 155 4.91 -9.03 10.09
C ASP A 155 4.62 -10.38 9.42
N GLU A 156 4.33 -10.40 8.13
CA GLU A 156 4.12 -11.64 7.37
C GLU A 156 5.37 -12.53 7.30
N PHE A 157 6.54 -11.92 7.10
CA PHE A 157 7.80 -12.66 7.12
C PHE A 157 8.03 -13.36 8.46
N VAL A 158 7.81 -12.67 9.58
CA VAL A 158 7.95 -13.24 10.93
C VAL A 158 6.93 -14.36 11.17
N ILE A 159 5.69 -14.23 10.70
CA ILE A 159 4.66 -15.28 10.81
C ILE A 159 5.13 -16.55 10.09
N VAL A 160 5.56 -16.44 8.84
CA VAL A 160 5.99 -17.59 8.02
C VAL A 160 7.28 -18.20 8.58
N ALA A 161 8.24 -17.39 9.04
CA ALA A 161 9.49 -17.86 9.65
C ALA A 161 9.23 -18.69 10.92
N ARG A 162 8.21 -18.30 11.72
CA ARG A 162 7.78 -19.06 12.91
C ARG A 162 6.94 -20.30 12.60
N GLY A 163 6.65 -20.57 11.31
CA GLY A 163 5.88 -21.74 10.89
C GLY A 163 4.38 -21.52 10.86
N GLY A 164 3.92 -20.27 10.97
CA GLY A 164 2.53 -19.88 10.80
C GLY A 164 2.12 -19.87 9.33
N VAL A 165 0.80 -19.91 9.10
CA VAL A 165 0.23 -19.68 7.77
C VAL A 165 0.13 -18.17 7.56
N PRO A 166 0.57 -17.64 6.40
CA PRO A 166 0.46 -16.21 6.10
C PRO A 166 -0.99 -15.70 6.26
N THR A 167 -1.13 -14.48 6.77
CA THR A 167 -2.46 -13.88 7.03
C THR A 167 -3.30 -13.79 5.76
N PHE A 168 -2.67 -13.43 4.66
CA PHE A 168 -3.33 -13.32 3.35
C PHE A 168 -3.85 -14.67 2.83
N VAL A 169 -3.17 -15.80 3.08
CA VAL A 169 -3.65 -17.14 2.70
C VAL A 169 -4.89 -17.50 3.52
N ARG A 170 -4.86 -17.18 4.81
CA ARG A 170 -5.99 -17.42 5.70
C ARG A 170 -7.21 -16.59 5.30
N LEU A 171 -7.03 -15.30 5.03
CA LEU A 171 -8.12 -14.40 4.65
C LEU A 171 -8.74 -14.79 3.30
N THR A 172 -7.92 -15.21 2.33
CA THR A 172 -8.41 -15.70 1.03
C THR A 172 -9.23 -17.00 1.22
N ALA A 173 -8.73 -17.94 2.04
CA ALA A 173 -9.48 -19.15 2.35
C ALA A 173 -10.81 -18.88 3.07
N GLU A 174 -10.85 -17.90 3.97
CA GLU A 174 -12.08 -17.47 4.65
C GLU A 174 -13.08 -16.80 3.68
N ARG A 175 -12.61 -16.05 2.67
CA ARG A 175 -13.45 -15.48 1.60
C ARG A 175 -14.05 -16.58 0.73
N HIS A 176 -13.24 -17.53 0.26
CA HIS A 176 -13.71 -18.66 -0.53
C HIS A 176 -14.75 -19.51 0.24
N ALA A 177 -14.55 -19.71 1.54
CA ALA A 177 -15.52 -20.42 2.37
C ALA A 177 -16.87 -19.70 2.48
N LYS A 178 -16.90 -18.38 2.28
CA LYS A 178 -18.12 -17.54 2.22
C LYS A 178 -18.71 -17.41 0.82
N GLY A 179 -18.12 -18.08 -0.19
CA GLY A 179 -18.57 -18.03 -1.58
C GLY A 179 -18.16 -16.78 -2.35
N ASP A 180 -17.21 -16.01 -1.82
CA ASP A 180 -16.67 -14.82 -2.49
C ASP A 180 -15.38 -15.18 -3.25
N PHE A 181 -15.47 -15.26 -4.57
CA PHE A 181 -14.38 -15.56 -5.49
C PHE A 181 -13.93 -14.33 -6.30
N SER A 182 -14.29 -13.13 -5.86
CA SER A 182 -14.00 -11.88 -6.58
C SER A 182 -12.50 -11.58 -6.74
N SER A 183 -11.64 -12.22 -5.95
CA SER A 183 -10.18 -12.08 -6.00
C SER A 183 -9.47 -13.05 -6.98
N ASP A 184 -10.21 -13.95 -7.63
CA ASP A 184 -9.65 -14.99 -8.50
C ASP A 184 -9.72 -14.63 -10.01
N ILE A 185 -10.18 -13.40 -10.33
CA ILE A 185 -10.34 -12.89 -11.69
C ILE A 185 -9.16 -12.02 -12.09
#